data_5960af75aaaa2225be76f64c5d23953b
#
_entry.id   5960af75aaaa2225be76f64c5d23953b
#
_cell.length_a   1.000
_cell.length_b   1.000
_cell.length_c   1.000
_cell.angle_alpha   90.00
_cell.angle_beta   90.00
_cell.angle_gamma   90.00
#
_symmetry.space_group_name_H-M   'P 1'
#
loop_
_entity.id
_entity.type
_entity.pdbx_description
1 polymer ?
#
loop_
_entity_poly.entity_id
_entity_poly.type
_entity_poly.pdbx_seq_one_letter_code
_entity_poly.pdbx_strand_id
1 'polypeptide(L)'
;YDAMAVKLETRNSMAISLYPKEGNPLWEQYSTRMVAHTLKSYSAHTFDYPYPKAISINAEDQGMEYPMICWNYGRPDKNGVTSERTKNGMMSVIVHEVGHNYFPMIVNSDERQWTWMDEGLNSFMEYMALMEWDEKFPAQRGPAKNIIPYMSGDQKGLEPIMTNSESIRQFGNNAYGKPATALNILRETVMGRELFDYAFKT
;
A
#
# COMPACT_ATOMS: atom_id res chain seq x y z
N TYR A 1 14.61 21.08 -2.41
CA TYR A 1 13.86 20.03 -1.72
C TYR A 1 13.50 20.50 -0.33
N ASP A 2 12.25 20.24 0.07
CA ASP A 2 11.79 20.41 1.44
C ASP A 2 11.79 19.05 2.15
N ALA A 3 11.91 19.06 3.46
CA ALA A 3 11.87 17.85 4.28
C ALA A 3 10.94 18.05 5.46
N MET A 4 10.16 17.06 5.76
CA MET A 4 9.32 17.02 6.96
C MET A 4 9.55 15.70 7.69
N ALA A 5 9.66 15.76 9.01
CA ALA A 5 9.84 14.57 9.84
C ALA A 5 8.95 14.64 11.08
N VAL A 6 8.34 13.52 11.43
CA VAL A 6 7.53 13.35 12.62
C VAL A 6 8.01 12.12 13.38
N LYS A 7 8.29 12.27 14.67
CA LYS A 7 8.57 11.13 15.55
C LYS A 7 7.24 10.45 15.93
N LEU A 8 7.20 9.13 15.86
CA LEU A 8 6.05 8.38 16.33
C LEU A 8 6.06 8.33 17.86
N GLU A 9 4.95 8.74 18.48
CA GLU A 9 4.84 8.83 19.94
C GLU A 9 5.02 7.51 20.67
N THR A 10 4.55 6.43 20.06
CA THR A 10 4.53 5.09 20.67
C THR A 10 5.78 4.26 20.36
N ARG A 11 6.68 4.75 19.49
CA ARG A 11 7.79 3.96 18.96
C ARG A 11 9.00 4.85 18.70
N ASN A 12 10.17 4.24 18.75
CA ASN A 12 11.42 4.97 18.48
C ASN A 12 11.71 5.13 16.97
N SER A 13 10.66 5.28 16.18
CA SER A 13 10.72 5.39 14.70
C SER A 13 10.33 6.79 14.25
N MET A 14 10.88 7.21 13.13
CA MET A 14 10.56 8.49 12.48
C MET A 14 9.89 8.27 11.13
N ALA A 15 8.80 8.95 10.90
CA ALA A 15 8.21 9.13 9.58
C ALA A 15 8.82 10.38 8.92
N ILE A 16 9.36 10.24 7.72
CA ILE A 16 10.07 11.30 7.01
C ILE A 16 9.55 11.40 5.58
N SER A 17 9.44 12.62 5.07
CA SER A 17 9.18 12.87 3.65
C SER A 17 10.17 13.86 3.08
N LEU A 18 10.62 13.61 1.85
CA LEU A 18 11.50 14.49 1.08
C LEU A 18 10.83 14.78 -0.27
N TYR A 19 10.64 16.04 -0.58
CA TYR A 19 9.93 16.44 -1.81
C TYR A 19 10.41 17.78 -2.34
N PRO A 20 10.35 18.02 -3.67
CA PRO A 20 10.64 19.32 -4.25
C PRO A 20 9.50 20.30 -3.96
N LYS A 21 9.77 21.58 -4.09
CA LYS A 21 8.76 22.65 -3.86
C LYS A 21 7.52 22.49 -4.76
N GLU A 22 7.69 21.94 -5.93
CA GLU A 22 6.62 21.62 -6.86
C GLU A 22 5.63 20.57 -6.35
N GLY A 23 6.00 19.81 -5.32
CA GLY A 23 5.10 18.89 -4.62
C GLY A 23 4.10 19.59 -3.69
N ASN A 24 4.36 20.85 -3.34
CA ASN A 24 3.50 21.61 -2.42
C ASN A 24 2.24 22.18 -3.10
N PRO A 25 1.14 22.35 -2.37
CA PRO A 25 0.98 22.05 -0.93
C PRO A 25 0.66 20.58 -0.62
N LEU A 26 0.50 19.72 -1.62
CA LEU A 26 0.04 18.34 -1.48
C LEU A 26 0.94 17.51 -0.55
N TRP A 27 2.25 17.55 -0.80
CA TRP A 27 3.23 16.78 -0.04
C TRP A 27 3.37 17.25 1.40
N GLU A 28 3.40 18.55 1.62
CA GLU A 28 3.44 19.14 2.97
C GLU A 28 2.23 18.73 3.81
N GLN A 29 1.04 18.71 3.19
CA GLN A 29 -0.19 18.41 3.90
C GLN A 29 -0.38 16.93 4.23
N TYR A 30 0.08 16.01 3.36
CA TYR A 30 -0.31 14.62 3.46
C TYR A 30 0.86 13.63 3.59
N SER A 31 2.00 13.86 2.94
CA SER A 31 3.00 12.80 2.75
C SER A 31 3.53 12.21 4.06
N THR A 32 4.06 13.02 4.96
CA THR A 32 4.62 12.54 6.24
C THR A 32 3.54 11.93 7.13
N ARG A 33 2.33 12.48 7.09
CA ARG A 33 1.18 11.95 7.84
C ARG A 33 0.79 10.55 7.33
N MET A 34 0.85 10.32 6.02
CA MET A 34 0.58 9.00 5.44
C MET A 34 1.67 7.99 5.82
N VAL A 35 2.95 8.38 5.80
CA VAL A 35 4.03 7.52 6.31
C VAL A 35 3.75 7.11 7.77
N ALA A 36 3.48 8.08 8.64
CA ALA A 36 3.19 7.83 10.05
C ALA A 36 1.94 6.95 10.25
N HIS A 37 0.87 7.23 9.49
CA HIS A 37 -0.36 6.43 9.52
C HIS A 37 -0.11 4.99 9.08
N THR A 38 0.65 4.77 8.01
CA THR A 38 1.01 3.42 7.54
C THR A 38 1.73 2.63 8.63
N LEU A 39 2.76 3.21 9.23
CA LEU A 39 3.50 2.54 10.30
C LEU A 39 2.61 2.21 11.50
N LYS A 40 1.67 3.07 11.84
CA LYS A 40 0.71 2.85 12.93
C LYS A 40 -0.28 1.74 12.58
N SER A 41 -0.91 1.80 11.42
CA SER A 41 -1.92 0.84 10.97
C SER A 41 -1.33 -0.56 10.80
N TYR A 42 -0.27 -0.68 10.00
CA TYR A 42 0.39 -1.99 9.78
C TYR A 42 0.89 -2.60 11.07
N SER A 43 1.45 -1.81 11.97
CA SER A 43 1.89 -2.32 13.26
C SER A 43 0.75 -2.81 14.16
N ALA A 44 -0.42 -2.20 14.08
CA ALA A 44 -1.58 -2.65 14.85
C ALA A 44 -2.08 -4.03 14.37
N HIS A 45 -1.99 -4.28 13.08
CA HIS A 45 -2.47 -5.51 12.45
C HIS A 45 -1.42 -6.62 12.33
N THR A 46 -0.14 -6.30 12.50
CA THR A 46 0.96 -7.26 12.36
C THR A 46 1.88 -7.25 13.59
N PHE A 47 2.99 -6.58 13.50
CA PHE A 47 4.01 -6.44 14.54
C PHE A 47 4.59 -5.03 14.55
N ASP A 48 5.28 -4.68 15.62
CA ASP A 48 5.89 -3.36 15.76
C ASP A 48 6.97 -3.12 14.71
N TYR A 49 6.90 -1.94 14.05
CA TYR A 49 7.92 -1.53 13.08
C TYR A 49 9.30 -1.45 13.74
N PRO A 50 10.27 -2.30 13.35
CA PRO A 50 11.53 -2.42 14.09
C PRO A 50 12.60 -1.40 13.69
N TYR A 51 12.40 -0.71 12.55
CA TYR A 51 13.42 0.19 12.02
C TYR A 51 13.30 1.61 12.58
N PRO A 52 14.42 2.36 12.62
CA PRO A 52 14.41 3.71 13.20
C PRO A 52 13.71 4.77 12.35
N LYS A 53 13.43 4.47 11.08
CA LYS A 53 12.82 5.42 10.16
C LYS A 53 12.11 4.74 8.99
N ALA A 54 11.14 5.45 8.41
CA ALA A 54 10.60 5.20 7.08
C ALA A 54 10.56 6.53 6.31
N ILE A 55 11.10 6.54 5.11
CA ILE A 55 11.31 7.75 4.30
C ILE A 55 10.55 7.61 2.98
N SER A 56 9.67 8.55 2.71
CA SER A 56 8.98 8.70 1.43
C SER A 56 9.63 9.84 0.64
N ILE A 57 10.09 9.54 -0.58
CA ILE A 57 10.71 10.52 -1.47
C ILE A 57 9.79 10.75 -2.68
N ASN A 58 9.55 12.00 -3.03
CA ASN A 58 8.83 12.33 -4.24
C ASN A 58 9.66 12.00 -5.48
N ALA A 59 9.19 11.01 -6.23
CA ALA A 59 9.66 10.66 -7.57
C ALA A 59 8.67 11.16 -8.64
N GLU A 60 9.09 11.16 -9.89
CA GLU A 60 8.27 11.73 -10.95
C GLU A 60 7.14 10.80 -11.39
N ASP A 61 7.41 9.51 -11.61
CA ASP A 61 6.52 8.64 -12.36
C ASP A 61 6.13 7.32 -11.72
N GLN A 62 6.70 6.93 -10.56
CA GLN A 62 6.49 5.57 -10.04
C GLN A 62 6.56 5.46 -8.54
N GLY A 63 5.88 4.43 -8.00
CA GLY A 63 6.13 3.87 -6.68
C GLY A 63 7.24 2.83 -6.78
N MET A 64 8.12 2.77 -5.78
CA MET A 64 9.14 1.74 -5.66
C MET A 64 9.63 1.67 -4.22
N GLU A 65 9.64 0.48 -3.70
CA GLU A 65 10.05 0.16 -2.35
C GLU A 65 11.53 -0.18 -2.25
N TYR A 66 12.16 0.32 -1.20
CA TYR A 66 13.48 -0.11 -0.71
C TYR A 66 13.45 -0.13 0.82
N PRO A 67 14.34 -0.87 1.49
CA PRO A 67 14.37 -0.90 2.93
C PRO A 67 14.49 0.49 3.55
N MET A 68 13.48 0.90 4.32
CA MET A 68 13.36 2.19 5.01
C MET A 68 13.26 3.43 4.12
N ILE A 69 13.28 3.32 2.79
CA ILE A 69 13.19 4.44 1.85
C ILE A 69 12.41 4.01 0.61
N CYS A 70 11.44 4.80 0.20
CA CYS A 70 10.63 4.49 -0.98
C CYS A 70 10.44 5.71 -1.87
N TRP A 71 10.17 5.44 -3.15
CA TRP A 71 9.81 6.44 -4.15
C TRP A 71 8.30 6.50 -4.30
N ASN A 72 7.75 7.71 -4.34
CA ASN A 72 6.32 7.91 -4.49
C ASN A 72 6.03 9.05 -5.44
N TYR A 73 4.98 8.91 -6.23
CA TYR A 73 4.55 9.94 -7.18
C TYR A 73 3.36 10.74 -6.65
N GLY A 74 3.02 11.77 -7.37
CA GLY A 74 1.90 12.66 -7.14
C GLY A 74 2.36 14.09 -6.98
N ARG A 75 1.94 14.96 -7.92
CA ARG A 75 2.24 16.39 -7.88
C ARG A 75 1.02 17.17 -8.31
N PRO A 76 0.85 18.40 -7.82
CA PRO A 76 -0.05 19.36 -8.44
C PRO A 76 0.24 19.49 -9.94
N ASP A 77 -0.75 19.90 -10.69
CA ASP A 77 -0.55 20.24 -12.10
C ASP A 77 0.35 21.51 -12.26
N LYS A 78 0.64 21.88 -13.50
CA LYS A 78 1.47 23.06 -13.81
C LYS A 78 0.92 24.39 -13.30
N ASN A 79 -0.36 24.43 -12.88
CA ASN A 79 -1.01 25.60 -12.30
C ASN A 79 -1.07 25.51 -10.75
N GLY A 80 -0.47 24.50 -10.15
CA GLY A 80 -0.50 24.26 -8.71
C GLY A 80 -1.80 23.64 -8.19
N VAL A 81 -2.67 23.15 -9.10
CA VAL A 81 -3.95 22.54 -8.73
C VAL A 81 -3.79 21.04 -8.53
N THR A 82 -4.32 20.55 -7.42
CA THR A 82 -4.34 19.12 -7.10
C THR A 82 -5.75 18.56 -7.26
N SER A 83 -5.92 17.60 -8.16
CA SER A 83 -7.17 16.86 -8.26
C SER A 83 -7.31 15.85 -7.09
N GLU A 84 -8.55 15.52 -6.74
CA GLU A 84 -8.82 14.43 -5.77
C GLU A 84 -8.16 13.11 -6.21
N ARG A 85 -8.16 12.82 -7.50
CA ARG A 85 -7.48 11.64 -8.05
C ARG A 85 -5.98 11.65 -7.78
N THR A 86 -5.32 12.79 -7.99
CA THR A 86 -3.87 12.95 -7.73
C THR A 86 -3.57 12.81 -6.24
N LYS A 87 -4.37 13.46 -5.38
CA LYS A 87 -4.23 13.37 -3.93
C LYS A 87 -4.38 11.93 -3.44
N ASN A 88 -5.48 11.28 -3.79
CA ASN A 88 -5.76 9.92 -3.35
C ASN A 88 -4.74 8.91 -3.92
N GLY A 89 -4.31 9.11 -5.16
CA GLY A 89 -3.24 8.31 -5.77
C GLY A 89 -1.91 8.42 -5.02
N MET A 90 -1.50 9.64 -4.66
CA MET A 90 -0.31 9.85 -3.83
C MET A 90 -0.43 9.19 -2.45
N MET A 91 -1.58 9.35 -1.80
CA MET A 91 -1.81 8.74 -0.49
C MET A 91 -1.75 7.20 -0.57
N SER A 92 -2.40 6.60 -1.57
CA SER A 92 -2.35 5.15 -1.80
C SER A 92 -0.93 4.65 -2.04
N VAL A 93 -0.18 5.29 -2.94
CA VAL A 93 1.19 4.83 -3.24
C VAL A 93 2.11 4.97 -2.03
N ILE A 94 1.97 6.02 -1.21
CA ILE A 94 2.78 6.14 0.01
C ILE A 94 2.47 5.01 1.00
N VAL A 95 1.20 4.68 1.19
CA VAL A 95 0.80 3.56 2.06
C VAL A 95 1.37 2.25 1.53
N HIS A 96 1.26 2.03 0.22
CA HIS A 96 1.73 0.82 -0.44
C HIS A 96 3.25 0.65 -0.29
N GLU A 97 4.03 1.64 -0.74
CA GLU A 97 5.49 1.55 -0.74
C GLU A 97 6.10 1.51 0.67
N VAL A 98 5.54 2.24 1.62
CA VAL A 98 5.96 2.15 3.03
C VAL A 98 5.58 0.79 3.62
N GLY A 99 4.43 0.26 3.22
CA GLY A 99 3.94 -1.05 3.65
C GLY A 99 4.88 -2.20 3.30
N HIS A 100 5.58 -2.13 2.19
CA HIS A 100 6.55 -3.14 1.76
C HIS A 100 7.70 -3.37 2.76
N ASN A 101 7.97 -2.46 3.67
CA ASN A 101 8.89 -2.75 4.78
C ASN A 101 8.41 -3.93 5.65
N TYR A 102 7.10 -4.16 5.73
CA TYR A 102 6.52 -5.31 6.43
C TYR A 102 6.48 -6.55 5.52
N PHE A 103 6.02 -6.40 4.29
CA PHE A 103 5.88 -7.43 3.26
C PHE A 103 6.47 -6.93 1.93
N PRO A 104 7.56 -7.48 1.38
CA PRO A 104 8.24 -8.71 1.78
C PRO A 104 9.51 -8.50 2.60
N MET A 105 9.83 -7.28 3.07
CA MET A 105 11.16 -7.00 3.61
C MET A 105 11.41 -7.63 4.98
N ILE A 106 10.43 -7.60 5.89
CA ILE A 106 10.55 -8.23 7.21
C ILE A 106 9.94 -9.64 7.17
N VAL A 107 8.68 -9.75 6.76
CA VAL A 107 8.10 -11.07 6.46
C VAL A 107 8.48 -11.42 5.03
N ASN A 108 9.64 -12.05 4.91
CA ASN A 108 10.27 -12.31 3.63
C ASN A 108 9.52 -13.37 2.81
N SER A 109 9.44 -13.15 1.52
CA SER A 109 8.93 -14.11 0.53
C SER A 109 9.83 -14.14 -0.69
N ASP A 110 9.82 -15.24 -1.44
CA ASP A 110 10.43 -15.30 -2.76
C ASP A 110 9.54 -14.54 -3.77
N GLU A 111 9.59 -13.22 -3.70
CA GLU A 111 8.78 -12.31 -4.50
C GLU A 111 9.01 -12.47 -6.00
N ARG A 112 10.23 -12.83 -6.39
CA ARG A 112 10.55 -13.08 -7.79
C ARG A 112 9.77 -14.25 -8.37
N GLN A 113 9.47 -15.25 -7.57
CA GLN A 113 8.65 -16.39 -7.99
C GLN A 113 7.16 -16.21 -7.67
N TRP A 114 6.85 -15.58 -6.52
CA TRP A 114 5.50 -15.54 -5.95
C TRP A 114 5.09 -14.10 -5.59
N THR A 115 4.96 -13.27 -6.61
CA THR A 115 4.69 -11.84 -6.46
C THR A 115 3.40 -11.52 -5.67
N TRP A 116 2.43 -12.44 -5.59
CA TRP A 116 1.24 -12.24 -4.81
C TRP A 116 1.50 -12.15 -3.30
N MET A 117 2.58 -12.75 -2.81
CA MET A 117 2.99 -12.68 -1.40
C MET A 117 3.63 -11.34 -1.05
N ASP A 118 4.21 -10.69 -2.03
CA ASP A 118 4.72 -9.33 -1.99
C ASP A 118 3.58 -8.35 -2.17
N GLU A 119 3.12 -8.20 -3.38
CA GLU A 119 2.17 -7.18 -3.82
C GLU A 119 0.75 -7.40 -3.28
N GLY A 120 0.34 -8.65 -3.20
CA GLY A 120 -1.04 -8.98 -2.82
C GLY A 120 -1.29 -8.83 -1.32
N LEU A 121 -0.38 -9.31 -0.48
CA LEU A 121 -0.46 -9.11 0.97
C LEU A 121 -0.38 -7.62 1.30
N ASN A 122 0.55 -6.92 0.68
CA ASN A 122 0.73 -5.49 0.89
C ASN A 122 -0.48 -4.68 0.39
N SER A 123 -1.07 -5.02 -0.78
CA SER A 123 -2.30 -4.36 -1.26
C SER A 123 -3.51 -4.59 -0.35
N PHE A 124 -3.60 -5.74 0.31
CA PHE A 124 -4.62 -5.97 1.33
C PHE A 124 -4.43 -5.05 2.54
N MET A 125 -3.20 -4.94 3.04
CA MET A 125 -2.88 -4.07 4.16
C MET A 125 -3.01 -2.58 3.79
N GLU A 126 -2.64 -2.19 2.57
CA GLU A 126 -2.90 -0.87 2.01
C GLU A 126 -4.40 -0.53 2.11
N TYR A 127 -5.25 -1.43 1.64
CA TYR A 127 -6.70 -1.24 1.71
C TYR A 127 -7.18 -1.02 3.15
N MET A 128 -6.72 -1.83 4.10
CA MET A 128 -7.09 -1.67 5.50
C MET A 128 -6.66 -0.30 6.05
N ALA A 129 -5.41 0.09 5.81
CA ALA A 129 -4.88 1.37 6.27
C ALA A 129 -5.62 2.56 5.65
N LEU A 130 -5.99 2.49 4.37
CA LEU A 130 -6.75 3.54 3.70
C LEU A 130 -8.18 3.67 4.26
N MET A 131 -8.84 2.54 4.59
CA MET A 131 -10.16 2.56 5.23
C MET A 131 -10.10 3.07 6.68
N GLU A 132 -9.01 2.88 7.39
CA GLU A 132 -8.78 3.47 8.72
C GLU A 132 -8.51 4.98 8.64
N TRP A 133 -7.91 5.45 7.55
CA TRP A 133 -7.71 6.87 7.31
C TRP A 133 -9.01 7.59 7.00
N ASP A 134 -9.82 7.04 6.11
CA ASP A 134 -11.14 7.53 5.72
C ASP A 134 -12.00 6.37 5.23
N GLU A 135 -13.10 6.08 5.90
CA GLU A 135 -14.03 5.01 5.53
C GLU A 135 -14.62 5.15 4.11
N LYS A 136 -14.55 6.34 3.54
CA LYS A 136 -14.99 6.63 2.16
C LYS A 136 -13.86 6.75 1.17
N PHE A 137 -12.65 6.42 1.56
CA PHE A 137 -11.50 6.50 0.66
C PHE A 137 -11.75 5.64 -0.59
N PRO A 138 -11.50 6.18 -1.82
CA PRO A 138 -11.81 5.48 -3.07
C PRO A 138 -10.72 4.44 -3.40
N ALA A 139 -10.51 3.48 -2.50
CA ALA A 139 -9.52 2.42 -2.68
C ALA A 139 -9.76 1.62 -3.95
N GLN A 140 -8.70 1.38 -4.71
CA GLN A 140 -8.76 0.67 -5.99
C GLN A 140 -8.71 -0.86 -5.81
N ARG A 141 -7.97 -1.33 -4.80
CA ARG A 141 -7.77 -2.74 -4.50
C ARG A 141 -8.45 -3.08 -3.17
N GLY A 142 -8.84 -4.32 -2.96
CA GLY A 142 -9.53 -4.79 -1.76
C GLY A 142 -11.05 -4.92 -1.90
N PRO A 143 -11.82 -3.90 -2.30
CA PRO A 143 -13.26 -4.04 -2.49
C PRO A 143 -13.62 -5.05 -3.58
N ALA A 144 -14.48 -6.02 -3.25
CA ALA A 144 -14.88 -7.09 -4.18
C ALA A 144 -15.45 -6.56 -5.51
N LYS A 145 -16.19 -5.45 -5.48
CA LYS A 145 -16.77 -4.83 -6.67
C LYS A 145 -15.71 -4.44 -7.73
N ASN A 146 -14.49 -4.13 -7.32
CA ASN A 146 -13.45 -3.64 -8.21
C ASN A 146 -12.79 -4.77 -9.02
N ILE A 147 -12.83 -6.00 -8.55
CA ILE A 147 -12.28 -7.17 -9.26
C ILE A 147 -13.32 -7.86 -10.18
N ILE A 148 -14.60 -7.49 -10.08
CA ILE A 148 -15.67 -8.10 -10.88
C ILE A 148 -15.40 -8.05 -12.39
N PRO A 149 -14.97 -6.92 -12.99
CA PRO A 149 -14.71 -6.87 -14.44
C PRO A 149 -13.66 -7.90 -14.88
N TYR A 150 -12.61 -8.10 -14.08
CA TYR A 150 -11.60 -9.13 -14.33
C TYR A 150 -12.19 -10.55 -14.17
N MET A 151 -12.87 -10.82 -13.05
CA MET A 151 -13.39 -12.13 -12.73
C MET A 151 -14.54 -12.59 -13.65
N SER A 152 -15.34 -11.67 -14.19
CA SER A 152 -16.42 -11.93 -15.13
C SER A 152 -16.02 -11.85 -16.61
N GLY A 153 -14.79 -11.50 -16.90
CA GLY A 153 -14.24 -11.36 -18.23
C GLY A 153 -13.92 -12.70 -18.92
N ASP A 154 -12.88 -12.71 -19.74
CA ASP A 154 -12.44 -13.94 -20.42
C ASP A 154 -11.96 -14.99 -19.42
N GLN A 155 -12.76 -16.04 -19.24
CA GLN A 155 -12.46 -17.12 -18.29
C GLN A 155 -11.17 -17.88 -18.65
N LYS A 156 -10.76 -17.87 -19.93
CA LYS A 156 -9.51 -18.51 -20.37
C LYS A 156 -8.28 -17.70 -19.99
N GLY A 157 -8.46 -16.40 -19.70
CA GLY A 157 -7.41 -15.51 -19.24
C GLY A 157 -7.26 -15.44 -17.73
N LEU A 158 -8.14 -16.10 -16.96
CA LEU A 158 -8.03 -16.14 -15.51
C LEU A 158 -6.89 -17.06 -15.07
N GLU A 159 -6.13 -16.61 -14.11
CA GLU A 159 -5.01 -17.35 -13.53
C GLU A 159 -5.18 -17.51 -12.02
N PRO A 160 -4.74 -18.63 -11.43
CA PRO A 160 -4.66 -18.77 -9.98
C PRO A 160 -3.76 -17.68 -9.35
N ILE A 161 -4.06 -17.30 -8.11
CA ILE A 161 -3.23 -16.33 -7.36
C ILE A 161 -1.78 -16.84 -7.28
N MET A 162 -1.58 -18.14 -7.01
CA MET A 162 -0.25 -18.76 -6.90
C MET A 162 0.34 -19.13 -8.27
N THR A 163 0.16 -18.27 -9.28
CA THR A 163 0.86 -18.44 -10.57
C THR A 163 2.26 -17.84 -10.42
N ASN A 164 3.26 -18.53 -10.97
CA ASN A 164 4.64 -18.06 -10.95
C ASN A 164 4.80 -16.73 -11.68
N SER A 165 5.55 -15.82 -11.10
CA SER A 165 5.71 -14.44 -11.57
C SER A 165 6.28 -14.33 -12.99
N GLU A 166 7.10 -15.30 -13.44
CA GLU A 166 7.67 -15.29 -14.78
C GLU A 166 6.64 -15.62 -15.86
N SER A 167 5.53 -16.30 -15.50
CA SER A 167 4.47 -16.70 -16.42
C SER A 167 3.16 -15.94 -16.22
N ILE A 168 3.02 -15.21 -15.12
CA ILE A 168 1.79 -14.50 -14.77
C ILE A 168 1.44 -13.43 -15.80
N ARG A 169 0.17 -13.39 -16.19
CA ARG A 169 -0.40 -12.36 -17.06
C ARG A 169 -1.32 -11.46 -16.27
N GLN A 170 -1.72 -10.34 -16.86
CA GLN A 170 -2.58 -9.35 -16.19
C GLN A 170 -2.06 -9.00 -14.79
N PHE A 171 -0.79 -8.62 -14.69
CA PHE A 171 -0.03 -8.46 -13.46
C PHE A 171 -0.78 -7.64 -12.40
N GLY A 172 -1.35 -6.48 -12.76
CA GLY A 172 -2.10 -5.63 -11.84
C GLY A 172 -3.31 -6.31 -11.20
N ASN A 173 -3.97 -7.24 -11.91
CA ASN A 173 -5.05 -8.03 -11.35
C ASN A 173 -4.53 -9.21 -10.51
N ASN A 174 -3.60 -9.97 -11.05
CA ASN A 174 -3.21 -11.25 -10.46
C ASN A 174 -2.22 -11.12 -9.30
N ALA A 175 -1.31 -10.13 -9.36
CA ALA A 175 -0.37 -9.88 -8.27
C ALA A 175 -0.98 -9.04 -7.14
N TYR A 176 -1.82 -8.06 -7.48
CA TYR A 176 -2.35 -7.04 -6.55
C TYR A 176 -3.83 -7.23 -6.22
N GLY A 177 -4.71 -6.97 -7.18
CA GLY A 177 -6.15 -6.81 -6.94
C GLY A 177 -6.85 -8.09 -6.50
N LYS A 178 -6.58 -9.20 -7.17
CA LYS A 178 -7.20 -10.49 -6.87
C LYS A 178 -6.81 -11.04 -5.50
N PRO A 179 -5.52 -11.11 -5.11
CA PRO A 179 -5.15 -11.57 -3.78
C PRO A 179 -5.63 -10.61 -2.68
N ALA A 180 -5.53 -9.30 -2.86
CA ALA A 180 -6.06 -8.34 -1.88
C ALA A 180 -7.56 -8.51 -1.66
N THR A 181 -8.33 -8.69 -2.74
CA THR A 181 -9.77 -8.94 -2.65
C THR A 181 -10.08 -10.28 -2.00
N ALA A 182 -9.31 -11.34 -2.32
CA ALA A 182 -9.51 -12.65 -1.71
C ALA A 182 -9.31 -12.60 -0.19
N LEU A 183 -8.26 -11.95 0.28
CA LEU A 183 -8.00 -11.75 1.72
C LEU A 183 -9.11 -10.91 2.38
N ASN A 184 -9.59 -9.86 1.70
CA ASN A 184 -10.69 -9.06 2.23
C ASN A 184 -12.00 -9.86 2.33
N ILE A 185 -12.33 -10.68 1.34
CA ILE A 185 -13.49 -11.57 1.41
C ILE A 185 -13.32 -12.61 2.53
N LEU A 186 -12.13 -13.18 2.66
CA LEU A 186 -11.82 -14.12 3.72
C LEU A 186 -12.05 -13.49 5.10
N ARG A 187 -11.57 -12.28 5.29
CA ARG A 187 -11.73 -11.51 6.53
C ARG A 187 -13.18 -11.09 6.81
N GLU A 188 -13.85 -10.50 5.83
CA GLU A 188 -15.16 -9.89 6.05
C GLU A 188 -16.33 -10.88 5.99
N THR A 189 -16.18 -11.98 5.24
CA THR A 189 -17.32 -12.85 4.89
C THR A 189 -17.14 -14.29 5.37
N VAL A 190 -15.94 -14.86 5.24
CA VAL A 190 -15.73 -16.30 5.45
C VAL A 190 -15.34 -16.59 6.90
N MET A 191 -14.29 -15.95 7.41
CA MET A 191 -13.78 -16.19 8.77
C MET A 191 -14.38 -15.24 9.80
N GLY A 192 -14.73 -14.02 9.40
CA GLY A 192 -15.01 -12.90 10.30
C GLY A 192 -13.72 -12.22 10.77
N ARG A 193 -13.85 -10.92 11.08
CA ARG A 193 -12.69 -10.06 11.41
C ARG A 193 -11.87 -10.59 12.59
N GLU A 194 -12.52 -10.98 13.66
CA GLU A 194 -11.84 -11.42 14.88
C GLU A 194 -10.90 -12.60 14.63
N LEU A 195 -11.40 -13.65 13.99
CA LEU A 195 -10.61 -14.85 13.72
C LEU A 195 -9.52 -14.60 12.69
N PHE A 196 -9.86 -13.87 11.62
CA PHE A 196 -8.88 -13.54 10.58
C PHE A 196 -7.75 -12.67 11.14
N ASP A 197 -8.09 -11.59 11.85
CA ASP A 197 -7.10 -10.65 12.38
C ASP A 197 -6.19 -11.30 13.41
N TYR A 198 -6.74 -12.22 14.22
CA TYR A 198 -5.93 -13.05 15.12
C TYR A 198 -4.93 -13.92 14.33
N ALA A 199 -5.41 -14.68 13.35
CA ALA A 199 -4.58 -15.57 12.55
C ALA A 199 -3.54 -14.82 11.70
N PHE A 200 -3.91 -13.63 11.20
CA PHE A 200 -3.01 -12.81 10.38
C PHE A 200 -1.86 -12.20 11.19
N LYS A 201 -2.12 -11.97 12.48
CA LYS A 201 -1.14 -11.38 13.41
C LYS A 201 -0.21 -12.43 14.04
N THR A 202 -0.61 -13.71 14.07
CA THR A 202 0.14 -14.81 14.70
C THR A 202 1.13 -15.45 13.75
#